data_e38c9edb3c679830b805b63967097cd7
#
_entry.id   e38c9edb3c679830b805b63967097cd7
#
_cell.length_a   1.000
_cell.length_b   1.000
_cell.length_c   1.000
_cell.angle_alpha   90.00
_cell.angle_beta   90.00
_cell.angle_gamma   90.00
#
_symmetry.space_group_name_H-M   'P 1'
#
loop_
_entity.id
_entity.type
_entity.pdbx_description
1 polymer ?
#
loop_
_entity_poly.entity_id
_entity_poly.type
_entity_poly.pdbx_seq_one_letter_code
_entity_poly.pdbx_strand_id
1 'polypeptide(L)'
;MLPLAIASGLICGAIIFAYFIAIDQYRTAAASGGSVTTAPRQTLVKQLETMLRPVSRMPTRTAMQVRQKLNQAGNPGSLTPTAFQAVRYSVAALIAIAGLAIGLILPLGLPNILGAALAGGIGAVLGYVAPSLWLEQRIGQRRRQIQRSLAEATDLLTLVVESGMSLDEGLLSITERFHNALGDEIGKVLREIRLGRPRMAALEHMADTVGVPDLHHLVESIVQSDQMGVPIARLLRVQATEMRRRQRQGAQERAAQASSRMVFPMVGCIFPVLWVVLLGPAIIQVLQSLK
;
A
#
# COMPACT_ATOMS: atom_id res chain seq x y z
N MET A 1 11.89 -12.90 -40.01
CA MET A 1 11.29 -13.27 -38.68
C MET A 1 12.22 -12.97 -37.51
N LEU A 2 13.52 -13.26 -37.60
CA LEU A 2 14.52 -13.01 -36.53
C LEU A 2 14.67 -11.56 -36.07
N PRO A 3 14.74 -10.52 -36.93
CA PRO A 3 14.92 -9.13 -36.50
C PRO A 3 13.72 -8.55 -35.74
N LEU A 4 12.51 -9.03 -36.00
CA LEU A 4 11.30 -8.61 -35.32
C LEU A 4 11.22 -9.17 -33.89
N ALA A 5 11.68 -10.40 -33.64
CA ALA A 5 11.74 -11.00 -32.32
C ALA A 5 12.79 -10.31 -31.44
N ILE A 6 13.92 -9.90 -32.02
CA ILE A 6 14.97 -9.15 -31.31
C ILE A 6 14.50 -7.74 -30.96
N ALA A 7 13.80 -7.07 -31.86
CA ALA A 7 13.24 -5.72 -31.59
C ALA A 7 12.17 -5.74 -30.50
N SER A 8 11.28 -6.75 -30.48
CA SER A 8 10.27 -6.91 -29.43
C SER A 8 10.87 -7.23 -28.05
N GLY A 9 11.93 -8.04 -28.04
CA GLY A 9 12.68 -8.36 -26.82
C GLY A 9 13.42 -7.16 -26.24
N LEU A 10 14.02 -6.31 -27.09
CA LEU A 10 14.68 -5.07 -26.67
C LEU A 10 13.70 -4.01 -26.14
N ILE A 11 12.53 -3.88 -26.77
CA ILE A 11 11.49 -2.94 -26.30
C ILE A 11 10.91 -3.43 -24.96
N CYS A 12 10.61 -4.71 -24.83
CA CYS A 12 10.13 -5.29 -23.58
C CYS A 12 11.19 -5.21 -22.47
N GLY A 13 12.46 -5.48 -22.79
CA GLY A 13 13.60 -5.32 -21.90
C GLY A 13 13.82 -3.87 -21.47
N ALA A 14 13.70 -2.91 -22.38
CA ALA A 14 13.81 -1.47 -22.05
C ALA A 14 12.67 -0.99 -21.15
N ILE A 15 11.46 -1.50 -21.34
CA ILE A 15 10.29 -1.18 -20.49
C ILE A 15 10.44 -1.78 -19.09
N ILE A 16 10.85 -3.06 -19.01
CA ILE A 16 11.11 -3.73 -17.72
C ILE A 16 12.30 -3.04 -17.01
N PHE A 17 13.32 -2.65 -17.75
CA PHE A 17 14.49 -1.94 -17.21
C PHE A 17 14.14 -0.52 -16.75
N ALA A 18 13.33 0.23 -17.50
CA ALA A 18 12.82 1.53 -17.08
C ALA A 18 11.89 1.42 -15.86
N TYR A 19 11.08 0.38 -15.78
CA TYR A 19 10.25 0.04 -14.64
C TYR A 19 11.09 -0.35 -13.42
N PHE A 20 12.14 -1.15 -13.62
CA PHE A 20 13.08 -1.55 -12.57
C PHE A 20 13.92 -0.36 -12.07
N ILE A 21 14.38 0.53 -12.94
CA ILE A 21 15.07 1.79 -12.57
C ILE A 21 14.10 2.71 -11.81
N ALA A 22 12.87 2.84 -12.24
CA ALA A 22 11.86 3.61 -11.52
C ALA A 22 11.65 3.04 -10.10
N ILE A 23 11.48 1.72 -9.96
CA ILE A 23 11.34 1.05 -8.65
C ILE A 23 12.62 1.17 -7.81
N ASP A 24 13.80 1.02 -8.41
CA ASP A 24 15.07 1.10 -7.70
C ASP A 24 15.38 2.54 -7.26
N GLN A 25 15.04 3.53 -8.07
CA GLN A 25 15.06 4.93 -7.67
C GLN A 25 14.08 5.24 -6.53
N TYR A 26 12.94 4.57 -6.48
CA TYR A 26 12.00 4.66 -5.35
C TYR A 26 12.51 3.90 -4.12
N ARG A 27 13.22 2.77 -4.30
CA ARG A 27 13.85 2.02 -3.20
C ARG A 27 15.02 2.78 -2.57
N THR A 28 15.88 3.38 -3.37
CA THR A 28 17.03 4.15 -2.88
C THR A 28 16.61 5.48 -2.26
N ALA A 29 15.57 6.14 -2.75
CA ALA A 29 14.97 7.31 -2.10
C ALA A 29 14.29 6.98 -0.77
N ALA A 30 13.81 5.75 -0.58
CA ALA A 30 13.22 5.29 0.67
C ALA A 30 14.26 4.80 1.69
N ALA A 31 15.48 4.43 1.26
CA ALA A 31 16.54 3.93 2.13
C ALA A 31 17.51 5.03 2.62
N SER A 32 17.55 6.18 1.95
CA SER A 32 18.42 7.30 2.33
C SER A 32 17.66 8.35 3.14
N GLY A 33 17.35 8.05 4.37
CA GLY A 33 17.03 9.04 5.42
C GLY A 33 18.28 9.80 5.87
N GLY A 34 19.03 10.39 4.96
CA GLY A 34 20.24 11.15 5.26
C GLY A 34 20.56 12.11 4.12
N SER A 35 20.70 13.38 4.48
CA SER A 35 21.25 14.52 3.75
C SER A 35 21.82 14.21 2.35
N VAL A 36 21.07 14.49 1.30
CA VAL A 36 21.56 14.44 -0.07
C VAL A 36 21.81 15.87 -0.54
N THR A 37 23.07 16.15 -0.79
CA THR A 37 23.61 17.27 -1.59
C THR A 37 22.80 17.46 -2.88
N THR A 38 22.14 18.58 -2.93
CA THR A 38 21.30 19.05 -4.03
C THR A 38 22.12 19.69 -5.12
N ALA A 39 22.26 19.01 -6.28
CA ALA A 39 22.41 19.63 -7.62
C ALA A 39 22.49 18.49 -8.64
N PRO A 40 21.96 18.44 -9.74
CA PRO A 40 21.22 19.17 -10.74
C PRO A 40 19.79 18.63 -11.05
N ARG A 41 19.19 17.79 -10.17
CA ARG A 41 17.90 17.12 -10.39
C ARG A 41 16.68 18.05 -10.33
N GLN A 42 16.80 19.18 -9.60
CA GLN A 42 15.71 20.15 -9.47
C GLN A 42 15.37 20.85 -10.78
N THR A 43 16.30 20.93 -11.72
CA THR A 43 16.11 21.62 -13.01
C THR A 43 15.23 20.79 -13.97
N LEU A 44 15.41 19.47 -14.01
CA LEU A 44 14.62 18.58 -14.86
C LEU A 44 13.19 18.40 -14.33
N VAL A 45 13.02 18.29 -13.02
CA VAL A 45 11.69 18.19 -12.39
C VAL A 45 10.93 19.53 -12.58
N LYS A 46 11.58 20.68 -12.43
CA LYS A 46 10.97 21.99 -12.71
C LYS A 46 10.62 22.18 -14.19
N GLN A 47 11.43 21.71 -15.12
CA GLN A 47 11.11 21.78 -16.55
C GLN A 47 9.93 20.88 -16.92
N LEU A 48 9.83 19.68 -16.37
CA LEU A 48 8.67 18.79 -16.53
C LEU A 48 7.40 19.37 -15.88
N GLU A 49 7.51 19.99 -14.72
CA GLU A 49 6.40 20.71 -14.08
C GLU A 49 5.90 21.88 -14.93
N THR A 50 6.80 22.59 -15.60
CA THR A 50 6.43 23.75 -16.43
C THR A 50 5.74 23.34 -17.73
N MET A 51 6.13 22.22 -18.32
CA MET A 51 5.49 21.69 -19.53
C MET A 51 4.13 21.02 -19.24
N LEU A 52 3.93 20.47 -18.05
CA LEU A 52 2.68 19.79 -17.65
C LEU A 52 1.68 20.72 -16.95
N ARG A 53 2.00 22.00 -16.74
CA ARG A 53 1.11 22.99 -16.12
C ARG A 53 -0.30 23.11 -16.74
N PRO A 54 -0.52 22.98 -18.07
CA PRO A 54 -1.86 23.09 -18.61
C PRO A 54 -2.76 21.88 -18.28
N VAL A 55 -2.18 20.70 -17.96
CA VAL A 55 -2.94 19.46 -17.66
C VAL A 55 -3.31 19.33 -16.17
N SER A 56 -2.74 20.16 -15.30
CA SER A 56 -2.83 20.02 -13.84
C SER A 56 -3.85 20.93 -13.14
N ARG A 57 -4.93 21.36 -13.82
CA ARG A 57 -6.08 21.97 -13.12
C ARG A 57 -6.86 20.88 -12.39
N MET A 58 -6.30 20.41 -11.29
CA MET A 58 -7.00 19.47 -10.41
C MET A 58 -8.20 20.12 -9.75
N PRO A 59 -9.37 19.47 -9.72
CA PRO A 59 -10.40 19.81 -8.76
C PRO A 59 -9.81 19.64 -7.34
N THR A 60 -9.98 20.66 -6.51
CA THR A 60 -9.42 20.75 -5.15
C THR A 60 -9.70 19.51 -4.29
N ARG A 61 -10.83 18.85 -4.50
CA ARG A 61 -11.21 17.60 -3.81
C ARG A 61 -10.25 16.43 -4.10
N THR A 62 -9.87 16.24 -5.36
CA THR A 62 -8.96 15.16 -5.76
C THR A 62 -7.54 15.40 -5.23
N ALA A 63 -7.08 16.67 -5.22
CA ALA A 63 -5.78 17.04 -4.67
C ALA A 63 -5.70 16.77 -3.15
N MET A 64 -6.77 17.06 -2.41
CA MET A 64 -6.84 16.77 -0.97
C MET A 64 -6.81 15.26 -0.69
N GLN A 65 -7.56 14.45 -1.44
CA GLN A 65 -7.56 13.00 -1.29
C GLN A 65 -6.18 12.37 -1.56
N VAL A 66 -5.51 12.81 -2.63
CA VAL A 66 -4.15 12.33 -2.95
C VAL A 66 -3.16 12.76 -1.87
N ARG A 67 -3.26 13.98 -1.37
CA ARG A 67 -2.41 14.47 -0.27
C ARG A 67 -2.63 13.67 1.01
N GLN A 68 -3.87 13.35 1.35
CA GLN A 68 -4.19 12.52 2.51
C GLN A 68 -3.61 11.10 2.35
N LYS A 69 -3.76 10.47 1.19
CA LYS A 69 -3.17 9.15 0.90
C LYS A 69 -1.63 9.18 0.96
N LEU A 70 -0.99 10.24 0.45
CA LEU A 70 0.46 10.42 0.54
C LEU A 70 0.94 10.58 1.99
N ASN A 71 0.21 11.36 2.81
CA ASN A 71 0.51 11.49 4.23
C ASN A 71 0.37 10.14 4.95
N GLN A 72 -0.68 9.35 4.65
CA GLN A 72 -0.86 8.01 5.20
C GLN A 72 0.24 7.02 4.78
N ALA A 73 0.79 7.19 3.57
CA ALA A 73 1.95 6.42 3.12
C ALA A 73 3.27 6.83 3.79
N GLY A 74 3.26 7.89 4.62
CA GLY A 74 4.46 8.43 5.25
C GLY A 74 5.24 9.41 4.39
N ASN A 75 4.60 9.97 3.36
CA ASN A 75 5.17 10.92 2.40
C ASN A 75 6.52 10.43 1.82
N PRO A 76 6.55 9.26 1.15
CA PRO A 76 7.78 8.72 0.61
C PRO A 76 8.37 9.69 -0.43
N GLY A 77 9.53 10.29 -0.11
CA GLY A 77 10.27 11.18 -1.01
C GLY A 77 9.73 12.60 -1.14
N SER A 78 8.96 13.13 -0.16
CA SER A 78 8.39 14.51 -0.19
C SER A 78 7.62 14.83 -1.49
N LEU A 79 6.93 13.82 -2.04
CA LEU A 79 6.19 13.95 -3.29
C LEU A 79 4.98 14.88 -3.11
N THR A 80 4.93 15.92 -3.96
CA THR A 80 3.75 16.77 -4.07
C THR A 80 2.62 16.00 -4.78
N PRO A 81 1.34 16.29 -4.50
CA PRO A 81 0.21 15.65 -5.21
C PRO A 81 0.29 15.79 -6.73
N THR A 82 0.83 16.93 -7.21
CA THR A 82 1.06 17.20 -8.64
C THR A 82 2.13 16.29 -9.24
N ALA A 83 3.25 16.07 -8.52
CA ALA A 83 4.31 15.16 -8.96
C ALA A 83 3.82 13.71 -9.06
N PHE A 84 3.00 13.25 -8.10
CA PHE A 84 2.40 11.93 -8.15
C PHE A 84 1.49 11.73 -9.37
N GLN A 85 0.69 12.74 -9.71
CA GLN A 85 -0.13 12.66 -10.93
C GLN A 85 0.71 12.69 -12.20
N ALA A 86 1.75 13.53 -12.27
CA ALA A 86 2.66 13.55 -13.42
C ALA A 86 3.27 12.17 -13.66
N VAL A 87 3.71 11.48 -12.60
CA VAL A 87 4.20 10.09 -12.67
C VAL A 87 3.11 9.12 -13.15
N ARG A 88 1.88 9.28 -12.69
CA ARG A 88 0.75 8.44 -13.10
C ARG A 88 0.45 8.56 -14.60
N TYR A 89 0.42 9.79 -15.14
CA TYR A 89 0.20 10.02 -16.58
C TYR A 89 1.38 9.58 -17.43
N SER A 90 2.62 9.79 -16.97
CA SER A 90 3.82 9.37 -17.72
C SER A 90 3.91 7.84 -17.81
N VAL A 91 3.61 7.12 -16.73
CA VAL A 91 3.57 5.65 -16.73
C VAL A 91 2.42 5.13 -17.61
N ALA A 92 1.24 5.74 -17.55
CA ALA A 92 0.11 5.37 -18.40
C ALA A 92 0.43 5.57 -19.89
N ALA A 93 1.04 6.70 -20.27
CA ALA A 93 1.45 6.99 -21.63
C ALA A 93 2.52 6.01 -22.14
N LEU A 94 3.53 5.70 -21.32
CA LEU A 94 4.58 4.73 -21.66
C LEU A 94 4.02 3.34 -21.93
N ILE A 95 3.15 2.84 -21.05
CA ILE A 95 2.56 1.51 -21.21
C ILE A 95 1.56 1.49 -22.36
N ALA A 96 0.82 2.58 -22.63
CA ALA A 96 -0.07 2.69 -23.77
C ALA A 96 0.70 2.65 -25.10
N ILE A 97 1.81 3.37 -25.22
CA ILE A 97 2.69 3.38 -26.40
C ILE A 97 3.30 2.01 -26.61
N ALA A 98 3.75 1.35 -25.55
CA ALA A 98 4.28 -0.01 -25.62
C ALA A 98 3.23 -1.03 -26.06
N GLY A 99 2.01 -0.94 -25.52
CA GLY A 99 0.89 -1.79 -25.91
C GLY A 99 0.51 -1.60 -27.37
N LEU A 100 0.50 -0.36 -27.86
CA LEU A 100 0.23 -0.02 -29.24
C LEU A 100 1.31 -0.57 -30.18
N ALA A 101 2.59 -0.47 -29.81
CA ALA A 101 3.70 -1.04 -30.57
C ALA A 101 3.64 -2.57 -30.62
N ILE A 102 3.33 -3.24 -29.51
CA ILE A 102 3.16 -4.70 -29.44
C ILE A 102 1.98 -5.15 -30.29
N GLY A 103 0.85 -4.43 -30.23
CA GLY A 103 -0.34 -4.75 -31.01
C GLY A 103 -0.18 -4.58 -32.52
N LEU A 104 0.74 -3.71 -32.98
CA LEU A 104 1.10 -3.58 -34.39
C LEU A 104 2.01 -4.71 -34.89
N ILE A 105 2.86 -5.27 -34.00
CA ILE A 105 3.87 -6.29 -34.34
C ILE A 105 3.28 -7.70 -34.28
N LEU A 106 2.36 -7.99 -33.34
CA LEU A 106 1.74 -9.31 -33.22
C LEU A 106 0.51 -9.40 -34.10
N PRO A 107 0.48 -10.36 -35.04
CA PRO A 107 -0.73 -10.66 -35.80
C PRO A 107 -1.71 -11.43 -34.92
N LEU A 108 -2.55 -10.74 -34.17
CA LEU A 108 -3.58 -11.30 -33.27
C LEU A 108 -4.84 -11.84 -34.03
N GLY A 109 -4.76 -12.07 -35.35
CA GLY A 109 -5.91 -12.53 -36.15
C GLY A 109 -6.99 -11.46 -36.35
N LEU A 110 -6.80 -10.25 -35.82
CA LEU A 110 -7.63 -9.07 -36.04
C LEU A 110 -6.91 -8.11 -37.01
N PRO A 111 -7.63 -7.23 -37.74
CA PRO A 111 -6.98 -6.19 -38.52
C PRO A 111 -6.01 -5.42 -37.61
N ASN A 112 -4.75 -5.28 -38.06
CA ASN A 112 -3.61 -4.77 -37.25
C ASN A 112 -3.91 -3.49 -36.46
N ILE A 113 -4.77 -2.60 -36.99
CA ILE A 113 -5.20 -1.37 -36.36
C ILE A 113 -6.08 -1.63 -35.12
N LEU A 114 -7.00 -2.62 -35.23
CA LEU A 114 -7.91 -2.94 -34.13
C LEU A 114 -7.18 -3.64 -32.97
N GLY A 115 -6.25 -4.55 -33.30
CA GLY A 115 -5.38 -5.21 -32.32
C GLY A 115 -4.48 -4.23 -31.58
N ALA A 116 -3.88 -3.28 -32.30
CA ALA A 116 -3.07 -2.22 -31.72
C ALA A 116 -3.89 -1.28 -30.81
N ALA A 117 -5.08 -0.87 -31.24
CA ALA A 117 -5.96 -0.01 -30.44
C ALA A 117 -6.42 -0.69 -29.14
N LEU A 118 -6.76 -1.97 -29.18
CA LEU A 118 -7.14 -2.75 -28.00
C LEU A 118 -5.95 -2.93 -27.04
N ALA A 119 -4.78 -3.30 -27.55
CA ALA A 119 -3.58 -3.48 -26.73
C ALA A 119 -3.11 -2.16 -26.10
N GLY A 120 -3.16 -1.06 -26.86
CA GLY A 120 -2.86 0.29 -26.36
C GLY A 120 -3.87 0.77 -25.30
N GLY A 121 -5.17 0.50 -25.50
CA GLY A 121 -6.24 0.82 -24.55
C GLY A 121 -6.07 0.07 -23.23
N ILE A 122 -5.84 -1.25 -23.28
CA ILE A 122 -5.59 -2.08 -22.09
C ILE A 122 -4.31 -1.60 -21.38
N GLY A 123 -3.25 -1.30 -22.14
CA GLY A 123 -2.00 -0.77 -21.60
C GLY A 123 -2.18 0.57 -20.89
N ALA A 124 -2.99 1.48 -21.43
CA ALA A 124 -3.31 2.76 -20.80
C ALA A 124 -4.04 2.59 -19.47
N VAL A 125 -5.03 1.69 -19.42
CA VAL A 125 -5.79 1.41 -18.19
C VAL A 125 -4.89 0.79 -17.14
N LEU A 126 -4.09 -0.21 -17.48
CA LEU A 126 -3.15 -0.84 -16.56
C LEU A 126 -2.11 0.15 -16.03
N GLY A 127 -1.51 0.98 -16.91
CA GLY A 127 -0.56 2.01 -16.53
C GLY A 127 -1.15 3.10 -15.62
N TYR A 128 -2.42 3.42 -15.80
CA TYR A 128 -3.12 4.38 -14.95
C TYR A 128 -3.45 3.83 -13.56
N VAL A 129 -3.78 2.53 -13.47
CA VAL A 129 -4.17 1.86 -12.21
C VAL A 129 -2.96 1.43 -11.38
N ALA A 130 -1.86 1.01 -12.02
CA ALA A 130 -0.67 0.47 -11.35
C ALA A 130 -0.09 1.37 -10.24
N PRO A 131 0.14 2.69 -10.45
CA PRO A 131 0.68 3.55 -9.39
C PRO A 131 -0.26 3.73 -8.20
N SER A 132 -1.59 3.70 -8.43
CA SER A 132 -2.57 3.80 -7.35
C SER A 132 -2.62 2.55 -6.49
N LEU A 133 -2.54 1.36 -7.10
CA LEU A 133 -2.46 0.08 -6.38
C LEU A 133 -1.17 0.00 -5.55
N TRP A 134 -0.04 0.44 -6.11
CA TRP A 134 1.22 0.49 -5.39
C TRP A 134 1.14 1.39 -4.15
N LEU A 135 0.55 2.59 -4.28
CA LEU A 135 0.37 3.50 -3.16
C LEU A 135 -0.53 2.88 -2.07
N GLU A 136 -1.63 2.23 -2.45
CA GLU A 136 -2.52 1.54 -1.51
C GLU A 136 -1.84 0.38 -0.80
N GLN A 137 -1.01 -0.39 -1.49
CA GLN A 137 -0.19 -1.44 -0.87
C GLN A 137 0.80 -0.86 0.14
N ARG A 138 1.44 0.26 -0.16
CA ARG A 138 2.35 0.96 0.77
C ARG A 138 1.63 1.47 2.00
N ILE A 139 0.46 2.10 1.83
CA ILE A 139 -0.39 2.51 2.95
C ILE A 139 -0.75 1.30 3.81
N GLY A 140 -1.20 0.21 3.18
CA GLY A 140 -1.55 -1.04 3.86
C GLY A 140 -0.38 -1.66 4.63
N GLN A 141 0.82 -1.67 4.06
CA GLN A 141 2.04 -2.15 4.74
C GLN A 141 2.38 -1.28 5.96
N ARG A 142 2.34 0.05 5.82
CA ARG A 142 2.62 0.98 6.91
C ARG A 142 1.60 0.85 8.04
N ARG A 143 0.31 0.78 7.72
CA ARG A 143 -0.76 0.55 8.71
C ARG A 143 -0.56 -0.76 9.47
N ARG A 144 -0.20 -1.85 8.78
CA ARG A 144 0.08 -3.15 9.42
C ARG A 144 1.31 -3.08 10.34
N GLN A 145 2.35 -2.33 9.96
CA GLN A 145 3.51 -2.12 10.83
C GLN A 145 3.12 -1.40 12.12
N ILE A 146 2.37 -0.30 12.00
CA ILE A 146 1.86 0.45 13.15
C ILE A 146 0.98 -0.43 14.03
N GLN A 147 0.03 -1.17 13.44
CA GLN A 147 -0.88 -2.03 14.19
C GLN A 147 -0.15 -3.16 14.95
N ARG A 148 0.92 -3.72 14.37
CA ARG A 148 1.72 -4.75 15.05
C ARG A 148 2.50 -4.21 16.24
N SER A 149 3.06 -3.01 16.10
CA SER A 149 3.84 -2.37 17.16
C SER A 149 2.97 -1.73 18.24
N LEU A 150 1.69 -1.47 17.94
CA LEU A 150 0.81 -0.70 18.81
C LEU A 150 0.60 -1.36 20.17
N ALA A 151 0.41 -2.69 20.21
CA ALA A 151 0.20 -3.43 21.46
C ALA A 151 1.43 -3.32 22.39
N GLU A 152 2.63 -3.53 21.84
CA GLU A 152 3.88 -3.41 22.60
C GLU A 152 4.15 -1.96 23.06
N ALA A 153 3.83 -0.98 22.21
CA ALA A 153 3.93 0.43 22.55
C ALA A 153 2.94 0.83 23.67
N THR A 154 1.71 0.28 23.63
CA THR A 154 0.71 0.51 24.69
C THR A 154 1.14 -0.12 26.01
N ASP A 155 1.77 -1.30 25.98
CA ASP A 155 2.35 -1.94 27.16
C ASP A 155 3.45 -1.08 27.78
N LEU A 156 4.38 -0.57 26.95
CA LEU A 156 5.43 0.34 27.41
C LEU A 156 4.85 1.61 28.02
N LEU A 157 3.87 2.22 27.32
CA LEU A 157 3.19 3.42 27.83
C LEU A 157 2.51 3.16 29.18
N THR A 158 1.85 2.01 29.32
CA THR A 158 1.23 1.58 30.58
C THR A 158 2.25 1.50 31.70
N LEU A 159 3.39 0.84 31.45
CA LEU A 159 4.47 0.68 32.42
C LEU A 159 5.04 2.03 32.87
N VAL A 160 5.29 2.94 31.94
CA VAL A 160 5.85 4.28 32.22
C VAL A 160 4.86 5.12 33.04
N VAL A 161 3.58 5.12 32.67
CA VAL A 161 2.54 5.87 33.40
C VAL A 161 2.28 5.25 34.78
N GLU A 162 2.32 3.93 34.94
CA GLU A 162 2.20 3.24 36.24
C GLU A 162 3.39 3.51 37.16
N SER A 163 4.57 3.79 36.61
CA SER A 163 5.73 4.23 37.41
C SER A 163 5.63 5.68 37.91
N GLY A 164 4.55 6.40 37.54
CA GLY A 164 4.30 7.77 37.92
C GLY A 164 4.90 8.81 36.97
N MET A 165 5.44 8.39 35.84
CA MET A 165 5.95 9.32 34.83
C MET A 165 4.79 9.90 34.01
N SER A 166 5.02 11.04 33.38
CA SER A 166 4.02 11.73 32.57
C SER A 166 3.74 10.98 31.27
N LEU A 167 2.57 11.22 30.65
CA LEU A 167 2.22 10.68 29.34
C LEU A 167 3.24 11.10 28.26
N ASP A 168 3.77 12.34 28.34
CA ASP A 168 4.75 12.86 27.37
C ASP A 168 6.08 12.11 27.47
N GLU A 169 6.54 11.76 28.67
CA GLU A 169 7.72 10.91 28.89
C GLU A 169 7.50 9.50 28.35
N GLY A 170 6.28 8.96 28.52
CA GLY A 170 5.89 7.69 27.92
C GLY A 170 5.93 7.72 26.41
N LEU A 171 5.40 8.76 25.77
CA LEU A 171 5.49 8.97 24.34
C LEU A 171 6.94 9.12 23.85
N LEU A 172 7.78 9.83 24.61
CA LEU A 172 9.20 9.96 24.29
C LEU A 172 9.90 8.60 24.35
N SER A 173 9.65 7.80 25.38
CA SER A 173 10.20 6.44 25.52
C SER A 173 9.81 5.52 24.35
N ILE A 174 8.59 5.68 23.80
CA ILE A 174 8.18 4.97 22.59
C ILE A 174 9.04 5.40 21.39
N THR A 175 9.30 6.69 21.19
CA THR A 175 10.11 7.14 20.04
C THR A 175 11.54 6.68 20.11
N GLU A 176 12.10 6.54 21.31
CA GLU A 176 13.48 6.06 21.54
C GLU A 176 13.60 4.56 21.32
N ARG A 177 12.56 3.79 21.67
CA ARG A 177 12.58 2.33 21.55
C ARG A 177 12.11 1.81 20.19
N PHE A 178 11.11 2.45 19.57
CA PHE A 178 10.51 2.01 18.33
C PHE A 178 11.01 2.82 17.13
N HIS A 179 12.04 2.32 16.44
CA HIS A 179 12.58 2.92 15.22
C HIS A 179 11.79 2.42 13.99
N ASN A 180 10.47 2.63 14.02
CA ASN A 180 9.54 2.19 12.99
C ASN A 180 8.47 3.24 12.69
N ALA A 181 7.52 2.89 11.81
CA ALA A 181 6.45 3.80 11.40
C ALA A 181 5.64 4.38 12.58
N LEU A 182 5.47 3.65 13.69
CA LEU A 182 4.77 4.14 14.88
C LEU A 182 5.62 5.17 15.63
N GLY A 183 6.91 4.88 15.86
CA GLY A 183 7.82 5.81 16.50
C GLY A 183 7.97 7.13 15.74
N ASP A 184 8.01 7.05 14.38
CA ASP A 184 8.04 8.24 13.52
C ASP A 184 6.79 9.12 13.70
N GLU A 185 5.59 8.51 13.77
CA GLU A 185 4.33 9.26 13.93
C GLU A 185 4.23 9.87 15.33
N ILE A 186 4.59 9.14 16.39
CA ILE A 186 4.64 9.68 17.74
C ILE A 186 5.68 10.80 17.85
N GLY A 187 6.82 10.67 17.17
CA GLY A 187 7.82 11.73 17.08
C GLY A 187 7.29 13.01 16.41
N LYS A 188 6.34 12.91 15.47
CA LYS A 188 5.64 14.08 14.89
C LYS A 188 4.72 14.73 15.93
N VAL A 189 3.97 13.91 16.68
CA VAL A 189 3.11 14.41 17.77
C VAL A 189 3.93 15.22 18.80
N LEU A 190 5.06 14.68 19.26
CA LEU A 190 5.93 15.38 20.20
C LEU A 190 6.47 16.70 19.63
N ARG A 191 6.76 16.75 18.32
CA ARG A 191 7.14 18.00 17.65
C ARG A 191 5.99 19.01 17.60
N GLU A 192 4.76 18.55 17.28
CA GLU A 192 3.57 19.41 17.27
C GLU A 192 3.28 20.00 18.67
N ILE A 193 3.43 19.19 19.74
CA ILE A 193 3.28 19.65 21.12
C ILE A 193 4.34 20.70 21.46
N ARG A 194 5.60 20.47 21.08
CA ARG A 194 6.68 21.47 21.29
C ARG A 194 6.45 22.78 20.55
N LEU A 195 5.72 22.73 19.43
CA LEU A 195 5.31 23.91 18.65
C LEU A 195 4.05 24.59 19.23
N GLY A 196 3.54 24.13 20.37
CA GLY A 196 2.43 24.74 21.10
C GLY A 196 1.04 24.17 20.78
N ARG A 197 0.96 23.06 20.01
CA ARG A 197 -0.32 22.40 19.81
C ARG A 197 -0.76 21.67 21.08
N PRO A 198 -2.05 21.76 21.50
CA PRO A 198 -2.55 20.98 22.62
C PRO A 198 -2.31 19.49 22.42
N ARG A 199 -1.86 18.79 23.49
CA ARG A 199 -1.50 17.36 23.47
C ARG A 199 -2.61 16.50 22.87
N MET A 200 -3.85 16.63 23.34
CA MET A 200 -4.97 15.83 22.88
C MET A 200 -5.27 16.07 21.40
N ALA A 201 -5.24 17.31 20.95
CA ALA A 201 -5.44 17.67 19.55
C ALA A 201 -4.30 17.13 18.63
N ALA A 202 -3.07 17.03 19.13
CA ALA A 202 -1.96 16.44 18.39
C ALA A 202 -2.11 14.92 18.26
N LEU A 203 -2.56 14.24 19.31
CA LEU A 203 -2.84 12.80 19.31
C LEU A 203 -4.02 12.46 18.36
N GLU A 204 -5.12 13.20 18.43
CA GLU A 204 -6.27 13.04 17.53
C GLU A 204 -5.85 13.23 16.07
N HIS A 205 -5.11 14.28 15.77
CA HIS A 205 -4.60 14.53 14.43
C HIS A 205 -3.72 13.39 13.90
N MET A 206 -2.88 12.81 14.76
CA MET A 206 -2.10 11.61 14.41
C MET A 206 -3.02 10.44 14.10
N ALA A 207 -4.00 10.14 14.95
CA ALA A 207 -4.93 9.02 14.76
C ALA A 207 -5.69 9.12 13.45
N ASP A 208 -6.22 10.33 13.13
CA ASP A 208 -6.93 10.61 11.89
C ASP A 208 -6.02 10.47 10.65
N THR A 209 -4.79 10.98 10.75
CA THR A 209 -3.83 10.93 9.64
C THR A 209 -3.39 9.51 9.35
N VAL A 210 -3.10 8.70 10.36
CA VAL A 210 -2.61 7.32 10.23
C VAL A 210 -3.75 6.39 9.77
N GLY A 211 -4.96 6.58 10.28
CA GLY A 211 -6.15 5.82 9.92
C GLY A 211 -6.07 4.33 10.25
N VAL A 212 -5.45 3.97 11.39
CA VAL A 212 -5.46 2.63 11.98
C VAL A 212 -6.54 2.61 13.07
N PRO A 213 -7.58 1.75 12.95
CA PRO A 213 -8.71 1.76 13.88
C PRO A 213 -8.30 1.57 15.35
N ASP A 214 -7.40 0.63 15.62
CA ASP A 214 -6.95 0.37 16.99
C ASP A 214 -6.20 1.58 17.62
N LEU A 215 -5.45 2.34 16.79
CA LEU A 215 -4.80 3.59 17.23
C LEU A 215 -5.82 4.68 17.52
N HIS A 216 -6.86 4.78 16.67
CA HIS A 216 -7.93 5.77 16.85
C HIS A 216 -8.68 5.51 18.16
N HIS A 217 -9.08 4.26 18.41
CA HIS A 217 -9.72 3.87 19.68
C HIS A 217 -8.84 4.11 20.91
N LEU A 218 -7.53 3.84 20.81
CA LEU A 218 -6.60 4.13 21.90
C LEU A 218 -6.55 5.62 22.21
N VAL A 219 -6.37 6.46 21.19
CA VAL A 219 -6.30 7.91 21.35
C VAL A 219 -7.61 8.48 21.88
N GLU A 220 -8.75 8.07 21.32
CA GLU A 220 -10.09 8.46 21.78
C GLU A 220 -10.29 8.13 23.26
N SER A 221 -9.88 6.93 23.67
CA SER A 221 -9.95 6.52 25.08
C SER A 221 -9.05 7.37 25.98
N ILE A 222 -7.85 7.75 25.51
CA ILE A 222 -6.94 8.65 26.27
C ILE A 222 -7.58 10.02 26.43
N VAL A 223 -8.14 10.58 25.36
CA VAL A 223 -8.82 11.89 25.37
C VAL A 223 -10.00 11.90 26.33
N GLN A 224 -10.85 10.86 26.28
CA GLN A 224 -11.99 10.72 27.19
C GLN A 224 -11.53 10.59 28.65
N SER A 225 -10.47 9.81 28.92
CA SER A 225 -9.94 9.63 30.26
C SER A 225 -9.39 10.95 30.83
N ASP A 226 -8.70 11.74 30.02
CA ASP A 226 -8.18 13.06 30.39
C ASP A 226 -9.32 14.03 30.75
N GLN A 227 -10.39 14.04 29.96
CA GLN A 227 -11.58 14.89 30.21
C GLN A 227 -12.34 14.48 31.46
N MET A 228 -12.40 13.17 31.78
CA MET A 228 -13.08 12.66 32.95
C MET A 228 -12.23 12.67 34.24
N GLY A 229 -10.94 12.98 34.15
CA GLY A 229 -10.01 12.90 35.24
C GLY A 229 -9.75 11.48 35.77
N VAL A 230 -9.98 10.47 34.95
CA VAL A 230 -9.76 9.06 35.30
C VAL A 230 -8.27 8.72 35.13
N PRO A 231 -7.65 7.91 36.03
CA PRO A 231 -6.26 7.49 35.87
C PRO A 231 -6.01 6.78 34.54
N ILE A 232 -5.22 7.38 33.65
CA ILE A 232 -4.89 6.87 32.31
C ILE A 232 -4.25 5.47 32.38
N ALA A 233 -3.45 5.19 33.42
CA ALA A 233 -2.80 3.89 33.62
C ALA A 233 -3.79 2.71 33.59
N ARG A 234 -4.93 2.84 34.28
CA ARG A 234 -5.97 1.78 34.30
C ARG A 234 -6.57 1.54 32.93
N LEU A 235 -6.83 2.61 32.19
CA LEU A 235 -7.35 2.54 30.83
C LEU A 235 -6.36 1.85 29.88
N LEU A 236 -5.09 2.26 29.91
CA LEU A 236 -4.03 1.70 29.07
C LEU A 236 -3.87 0.20 29.31
N ARG A 237 -3.93 -0.26 30.56
CA ARG A 237 -3.85 -1.68 30.89
C ARG A 237 -4.99 -2.51 30.26
N VAL A 238 -6.21 -1.98 30.29
CA VAL A 238 -7.37 -2.63 29.65
C VAL A 238 -7.19 -2.69 28.14
N GLN A 239 -6.77 -1.58 27.52
CA GLN A 239 -6.54 -1.48 26.08
C GLN A 239 -5.40 -2.42 25.62
N ALA A 240 -4.29 -2.47 26.34
CA ALA A 240 -3.18 -3.38 26.04
C ALA A 240 -3.64 -4.86 26.07
N THR A 241 -4.43 -5.25 27.06
CA THR A 241 -4.97 -6.61 27.17
C THR A 241 -5.90 -6.94 26.00
N GLU A 242 -6.76 -6.01 25.62
CA GLU A 242 -7.69 -6.20 24.50
C GLU A 242 -6.95 -6.28 23.15
N MET A 243 -5.94 -5.45 22.91
CA MET A 243 -5.11 -5.51 21.71
C MET A 243 -4.39 -6.86 21.58
N ARG A 244 -3.83 -7.37 22.67
CA ARG A 244 -3.20 -8.70 22.69
C ARG A 244 -4.21 -9.81 22.39
N ARG A 245 -5.43 -9.70 22.94
CA ARG A 245 -6.51 -10.64 22.68
C ARG A 245 -6.89 -10.66 21.21
N ARG A 246 -7.07 -9.48 20.58
CA ARG A 246 -7.37 -9.36 19.15
C ARG A 246 -6.26 -9.91 18.27
N GLN A 247 -4.99 -9.69 18.61
CA GLN A 247 -3.86 -10.28 17.89
C GLN A 247 -3.88 -11.81 17.92
N ARG A 248 -4.17 -12.41 19.10
CA ARG A 248 -4.29 -13.87 19.25
C ARG A 248 -5.47 -14.42 18.46
N GLN A 249 -6.64 -13.77 18.53
CA GLN A 249 -7.82 -14.16 17.75
C GLN A 249 -7.55 -14.11 16.25
N GLY A 250 -6.94 -13.05 15.73
CA GLY A 250 -6.59 -12.96 14.32
C GLY A 250 -5.53 -13.98 13.88
N ALA A 251 -4.69 -14.47 14.79
CA ALA A 251 -3.78 -15.59 14.50
C ALA A 251 -4.53 -16.93 14.43
N GLN A 252 -5.47 -17.16 15.35
CA GLN A 252 -6.32 -18.36 15.36
C GLN A 252 -7.24 -18.44 14.14
N GLU A 253 -7.84 -17.31 13.74
CA GLU A 253 -8.67 -17.24 12.52
C GLU A 253 -7.88 -17.60 11.27
N ARG A 254 -6.64 -17.10 11.15
CA ARG A 254 -5.75 -17.47 10.02
C ARG A 254 -5.40 -18.94 10.02
N ALA A 255 -5.17 -19.54 11.20
CA ALA A 255 -4.91 -20.97 11.33
C ALA A 255 -6.15 -21.81 10.94
N ALA A 256 -7.33 -21.41 11.38
CA ALA A 256 -8.59 -22.06 11.01
C ALA A 256 -8.88 -21.95 9.49
N GLN A 257 -8.63 -20.78 8.89
CA GLN A 257 -8.77 -20.61 7.44
C GLN A 257 -7.79 -21.45 6.64
N ALA A 258 -6.57 -21.71 7.15
CA ALA A 258 -5.61 -22.56 6.48
C ALA A 258 -6.12 -24.00 6.37
N SER A 259 -6.74 -24.53 7.43
CA SER A 259 -7.38 -25.86 7.42
C SER A 259 -8.51 -25.94 6.37
N SER A 260 -9.38 -24.94 6.33
CA SER A 260 -10.50 -24.90 5.37
C SER A 260 -10.00 -24.81 3.91
N ARG A 261 -8.89 -24.10 3.66
CA ARG A 261 -8.30 -23.98 2.31
C ARG A 261 -7.72 -25.31 1.79
N MET A 262 -7.36 -26.24 2.65
CA MET A 262 -6.86 -27.56 2.23
C MET A 262 -7.96 -28.48 1.69
N VAL A 263 -9.23 -28.23 2.07
CA VAL A 263 -10.38 -29.00 1.57
C VAL A 263 -10.64 -28.71 0.08
N PHE A 264 -10.41 -27.47 -0.37
CA PHE A 264 -10.71 -27.05 -1.73
C PHE A 264 -9.92 -27.82 -2.81
N PRO A 265 -8.59 -27.99 -2.72
CA PRO A 265 -7.84 -28.82 -3.66
C PRO A 265 -8.26 -30.30 -3.59
N MET A 266 -8.57 -30.80 -2.40
CA MET A 266 -8.96 -32.20 -2.20
C MET A 266 -10.29 -32.53 -2.89
N VAL A 267 -11.29 -31.65 -2.76
CA VAL A 267 -12.56 -31.77 -3.49
C VAL A 267 -12.34 -31.59 -5.01
N GLY A 268 -11.50 -30.63 -5.40
CA GLY A 268 -11.16 -30.38 -6.80
C GLY A 268 -10.48 -31.54 -7.51
N CYS A 269 -9.73 -32.40 -6.78
CA CYS A 269 -9.14 -33.62 -7.34
C CYS A 269 -10.12 -34.78 -7.39
N ILE A 270 -10.99 -34.93 -6.39
CA ILE A 270 -11.94 -36.03 -6.31
C ILE A 270 -13.06 -35.87 -7.36
N PHE A 271 -13.51 -34.64 -7.60
CA PHE A 271 -14.63 -34.34 -8.48
C PHE A 271 -14.41 -34.84 -9.92
N PRO A 272 -13.27 -34.57 -10.60
CA PRO A 272 -13.03 -35.09 -11.96
C PRO A 272 -12.96 -36.61 -12.00
N VAL A 273 -12.39 -37.25 -10.98
CA VAL A 273 -12.28 -38.71 -10.95
C VAL A 273 -13.65 -39.36 -10.85
N LEU A 274 -14.54 -38.81 -10.02
CA LEU A 274 -15.93 -39.29 -9.93
C LEU A 274 -16.66 -39.16 -11.28
N TRP A 275 -16.44 -38.06 -12.02
CA TRP A 275 -17.04 -37.88 -13.33
C TRP A 275 -16.55 -38.92 -14.34
N VAL A 276 -15.24 -39.20 -14.37
CA VAL A 276 -14.67 -40.22 -15.27
C VAL A 276 -15.21 -41.61 -14.94
N VAL A 277 -15.33 -41.96 -13.65
CA VAL A 277 -15.84 -43.26 -13.24
C VAL A 277 -17.34 -43.42 -13.50
N LEU A 278 -18.15 -42.37 -13.31
CA LEU A 278 -19.59 -42.40 -13.51
C LEU A 278 -19.98 -42.30 -15.00
N LEU A 279 -19.34 -41.42 -15.75
CA LEU A 279 -19.67 -41.20 -17.15
C LEU A 279 -18.93 -42.13 -18.14
N GLY A 280 -17.78 -42.69 -17.74
CA GLY A 280 -16.99 -43.60 -18.56
C GLY A 280 -17.79 -44.77 -19.12
N PRO A 281 -18.47 -45.57 -18.26
CA PRO A 281 -19.29 -46.69 -18.75
C PRO A 281 -20.46 -46.26 -19.66
N ALA A 282 -21.09 -45.11 -19.34
CA ALA A 282 -22.22 -44.60 -20.13
C ALA A 282 -21.76 -44.16 -21.54
N ILE A 283 -20.62 -43.49 -21.65
CA ILE A 283 -20.06 -43.08 -22.95
C ILE A 283 -19.68 -44.30 -23.80
N ILE A 284 -19.09 -45.34 -23.20
CA ILE A 284 -18.72 -46.56 -23.89
C ILE A 284 -19.97 -47.28 -24.44
N GLN A 285 -21.06 -47.38 -23.67
CA GLN A 285 -22.31 -47.98 -24.10
C GLN A 285 -22.97 -47.22 -25.26
N VAL A 286 -22.98 -45.89 -25.20
CA VAL A 286 -23.50 -45.04 -26.29
C VAL A 286 -22.67 -45.18 -27.55
N LEU A 287 -21.36 -45.27 -27.47
CA LEU A 287 -20.48 -45.49 -28.63
C LEU A 287 -20.64 -46.86 -29.25
N GLN A 288 -20.94 -47.87 -28.42
CA GLN A 288 -21.22 -49.26 -28.94
C GLN A 288 -22.59 -49.36 -29.59
N SER A 289 -23.60 -48.62 -29.14
CA SER A 289 -24.95 -48.62 -29.72
C SER A 289 -25.05 -47.81 -31.04
N LEU A 290 -24.07 -46.96 -31.32
CA LEU A 290 -23.98 -46.17 -32.56
C LEU A 290 -23.19 -46.89 -33.70
N LYS A 291 -22.64 -48.05 -33.42
CA LYS A 291 -21.88 -48.89 -34.36
C LYS A 291 -22.69 -50.08 -34.79
#